data_8ec5a647923ae5455f3b579ea99fa74b
#
_entry.id   8ec5a647923ae5455f3b579ea99fa74b
#
_cell.length_a   1.000
_cell.length_b   1.000
_cell.length_c   1.000
_cell.angle_alpha   90.00
_cell.angle_beta   90.00
_cell.angle_gamma   90.00
#
_symmetry.space_group_name_H-M   'P 1'
#
loop_
_entity.id
_entity.type
_entity.pdbx_description
1 polymer ?
#
loop_
_entity_poly.entity_id
_entity_poly.type
_entity_poly.pdbx_seq_one_letter_code
_entity_poly.pdbx_strand_id
1 'polypeptide(L)'
;MRRTQMNLTNETFSKALDDNKVLIVDFWADWCGPCLKVAPILDEIANEYNVTFAKVHVDEEQDLAYKYDVSTIPTLLVFENGLPVKRVVGAQPKHKLVKEFEGWI
;
A
#
# COMPACT_ATOMS: atom_id res chain seq x y z
N MET A 1 0.85 -9.98 -18.46
CA MET A 1 1.94 -9.93 -17.46
C MET A 1 1.36 -9.63 -16.08
N ARG A 2 1.77 -10.38 -15.08
CA ARG A 2 1.30 -10.17 -13.71
C ARG A 2 1.97 -8.95 -13.10
N ARG A 3 1.19 -8.10 -12.43
CA ARG A 3 1.71 -6.96 -11.70
C ARG A 3 2.22 -7.39 -10.34
N THR A 4 3.35 -6.84 -9.92
CA THR A 4 3.89 -7.03 -8.58
C THR A 4 3.94 -5.68 -7.90
N GLN A 5 3.94 -5.69 -6.56
CA GLN A 5 4.06 -4.46 -5.78
C GLN A 5 5.49 -3.94 -5.86
N MET A 6 5.60 -2.65 -6.13
CA MET A 6 6.86 -1.92 -6.24
C MET A 6 7.34 -1.54 -4.84
N ASN A 7 8.61 -1.82 -4.50
CA ASN A 7 9.18 -1.37 -3.23
C ASN A 7 9.62 0.08 -3.36
N LEU A 8 9.12 0.94 -2.50
CA LEU A 8 9.45 2.37 -2.50
C LEU A 8 10.39 2.72 -1.36
N THR A 9 11.28 3.66 -1.61
CA THR A 9 12.21 4.21 -0.63
C THR A 9 11.94 5.69 -0.46
N ASN A 10 12.62 6.33 0.50
CA ASN A 10 12.56 7.78 0.67
C ASN A 10 12.84 8.52 -0.64
N GLU A 11 13.80 8.01 -1.43
CA GLU A 11 14.21 8.65 -2.69
C GLU A 11 13.22 8.46 -3.83
N THR A 12 12.47 7.35 -3.84
CA THR A 12 11.57 7.02 -4.95
C THR A 12 10.11 7.33 -4.69
N PHE A 13 9.74 7.64 -3.46
CA PHE A 13 8.35 7.79 -3.05
C PHE A 13 7.65 8.94 -3.77
N SER A 14 8.30 10.11 -3.79
CA SER A 14 7.73 11.30 -4.42
C SER A 14 7.44 11.09 -5.90
N LYS A 15 8.37 10.42 -6.62
CA LYS A 15 8.17 10.13 -8.03
C LYS A 15 7.02 9.17 -8.26
N ALA A 16 6.86 8.17 -7.38
CA ALA A 16 5.74 7.23 -7.49
C ALA A 16 4.41 7.94 -7.33
N LEU A 17 4.33 8.91 -6.43
CA LEU A 17 3.13 9.73 -6.26
C LEU A 17 2.85 10.57 -7.51
N ASP A 18 3.89 11.15 -8.10
CA ASP A 18 3.74 11.98 -9.30
C ASP A 18 3.29 11.15 -10.51
N ASP A 19 3.78 9.92 -10.62
CA ASP A 19 3.52 9.05 -11.77
C ASP A 19 2.15 8.35 -11.71
N ASN A 20 1.49 8.39 -10.56
CA ASN A 20 0.24 7.63 -10.37
C ASN A 20 -0.83 8.53 -9.75
N LYS A 21 -1.92 8.73 -10.48
CA LYS A 21 -3.05 9.49 -9.94
C LYS A 21 -3.59 8.83 -8.68
N VAL A 22 -3.70 7.50 -8.69
CA VAL A 22 -4.08 6.69 -7.53
C VAL A 22 -2.97 5.69 -7.25
N LEU A 23 -2.45 5.71 -6.03
CA LEU A 23 -1.42 4.77 -5.59
C LEU A 23 -1.84 4.23 -4.23
N ILE A 24 -1.88 2.92 -4.10
CA ILE A 24 -2.17 2.28 -2.81
C ILE A 24 -0.86 1.74 -2.25
N VAL A 25 -0.49 2.19 -1.06
CA VAL A 25 0.80 1.87 -0.44
C VAL A 25 0.59 0.98 0.78
N ASP A 26 1.29 -0.15 0.79
CA ASP A 26 1.29 -1.13 1.87
C ASP A 26 2.54 -0.90 2.75
N PHE A 27 2.33 -0.44 3.97
CA PHE A 27 3.40 -0.32 4.97
C PHE A 27 3.50 -1.64 5.71
N TRP A 28 4.65 -2.29 5.63
CA TRP A 28 4.83 -3.68 6.07
C TRP A 28 6.22 -3.93 6.66
N ALA A 29 6.41 -5.13 7.22
CA ALA A 29 7.73 -5.62 7.66
C ALA A 29 7.78 -7.13 7.52
N ASP A 30 9.00 -7.69 7.41
CA ASP A 30 9.22 -9.14 7.21
C ASP A 30 8.74 -9.98 8.40
N TRP A 31 8.84 -9.43 9.59
CA TRP A 31 8.46 -10.12 10.82
C TRP A 31 6.97 -10.07 11.12
N CYS A 32 6.23 -9.38 10.31
CA CYS A 32 4.79 -9.14 10.53
C CYS A 32 3.96 -10.23 9.83
N GLY A 33 3.43 -11.18 10.60
CA GLY A 33 2.59 -12.27 10.07
C GLY A 33 1.38 -11.78 9.29
N PRO A 34 0.58 -10.84 9.84
CA PRO A 34 -0.56 -10.29 9.10
C PRO A 34 -0.17 -9.60 7.81
N CYS A 35 1.00 -8.95 7.75
CA CYS A 35 1.50 -8.32 6.53
C CYS A 35 1.75 -9.37 5.44
N LEU A 36 2.35 -10.51 5.84
CA LEU A 36 2.65 -11.60 4.91
C LEU A 36 1.37 -12.26 4.39
N LYS A 37 0.34 -12.32 5.22
CA LYS A 37 -0.96 -12.88 4.82
C LYS A 37 -1.68 -12.00 3.81
N VAL A 38 -1.61 -10.69 3.96
CA VAL A 38 -2.33 -9.77 3.08
C VAL A 38 -1.62 -9.55 1.75
N ALA A 39 -0.30 -9.77 1.68
CA ALA A 39 0.48 -9.52 0.47
C ALA A 39 -0.08 -10.20 -0.79
N PRO A 40 -0.37 -11.52 -0.79
CA PRO A 40 -0.93 -12.16 -1.99
C PRO A 40 -2.33 -11.63 -2.33
N ILE A 41 -3.11 -11.22 -1.33
CA ILE A 41 -4.43 -10.64 -1.57
C ILE A 41 -4.30 -9.30 -2.32
N LEU A 42 -3.34 -8.47 -1.92
CA LEU A 42 -3.08 -7.19 -2.59
C LEU A 42 -2.61 -7.40 -4.03
N ASP A 43 -1.79 -8.43 -4.27
CA ASP A 43 -1.37 -8.79 -5.61
C ASP A 43 -2.57 -9.18 -6.48
N GLU A 44 -3.50 -9.97 -5.94
CA GLU A 44 -4.72 -10.33 -6.64
C GLU A 44 -5.54 -9.10 -7.03
N ILE A 45 -5.74 -8.19 -6.07
CA ILE A 45 -6.52 -6.97 -6.31
C ILE A 45 -5.83 -6.11 -7.38
N ALA A 46 -4.51 -5.96 -7.30
CA ALA A 46 -3.75 -5.17 -8.27
C ALA A 46 -3.91 -5.72 -9.69
N ASN A 47 -3.94 -7.05 -9.83
CA ASN A 47 -4.09 -7.70 -11.13
C ASN A 47 -5.52 -7.65 -11.66
N GLU A 48 -6.51 -7.72 -10.78
CA GLU A 48 -7.92 -7.72 -11.17
C GLU A 48 -8.47 -6.33 -11.49
N TYR A 49 -7.99 -5.31 -10.78
CA TYR A 49 -8.57 -3.97 -10.84
C TYR A 49 -7.71 -2.91 -11.54
N ASN A 50 -6.59 -3.32 -12.10
CA ASN A 50 -5.70 -2.42 -12.86
C ASN A 50 -5.31 -1.16 -12.05
N VAL A 51 -5.04 -1.32 -10.77
CA VAL A 51 -4.61 -0.25 -9.87
C VAL A 51 -3.15 -0.50 -9.48
N THR A 52 -2.39 0.57 -9.25
CA THR A 52 -1.00 0.46 -8.86
C THR A 52 -0.89 0.35 -7.35
N PHE A 53 -0.25 -0.74 -6.89
CA PHE A 53 0.11 -0.94 -5.50
C PHE A 53 1.62 -0.81 -5.34
N ALA A 54 2.04 -0.28 -4.20
CA ALA A 54 3.44 -0.20 -3.84
C ALA A 54 3.61 -0.60 -2.38
N LYS A 55 4.85 -0.86 -1.97
CA LYS A 55 5.19 -1.31 -0.62
C LYS A 55 6.24 -0.39 -0.02
N VAL A 56 6.11 -0.12 1.27
CA VAL A 56 7.13 0.58 2.06
C VAL A 56 7.49 -0.31 3.24
N HIS A 57 8.77 -0.71 3.34
CA HIS A 57 9.28 -1.50 4.46
C HIS A 57 9.55 -0.56 5.62
N VAL A 58 8.77 -0.67 6.70
CA VAL A 58 8.81 0.34 7.78
C VAL A 58 10.14 0.37 8.53
N ASP A 59 10.86 -0.76 8.61
CA ASP A 59 12.14 -0.79 9.30
C ASP A 59 13.25 -0.13 8.48
N GLU A 60 13.17 -0.21 7.16
CA GLU A 60 14.15 0.37 6.25
C GLU A 60 13.84 1.83 5.92
N GLU A 61 12.55 2.17 5.85
CA GLU A 61 12.08 3.50 5.48
C GLU A 61 11.32 4.15 6.64
N GLN A 62 12.01 4.30 7.76
CA GLN A 62 11.40 4.83 9.01
C GLN A 62 10.86 6.24 8.84
N ASP A 63 11.51 7.07 8.02
CA ASP A 63 11.06 8.44 7.78
C ASP A 63 9.70 8.47 7.10
N LEU A 64 9.44 7.57 6.16
CA LEU A 64 8.13 7.48 5.51
C LEU A 64 7.04 7.02 6.47
N ALA A 65 7.34 6.01 7.29
CA ALA A 65 6.40 5.54 8.29
C ALA A 65 6.04 6.65 9.28
N TYR A 66 7.04 7.40 9.71
CA TYR A 66 6.84 8.52 10.63
C TYR A 66 6.03 9.64 9.98
N LYS A 67 6.38 10.00 8.74
CA LYS A 67 5.69 11.07 8.00
C LYS A 67 4.19 10.83 7.88
N TYR A 68 3.80 9.57 7.64
CA TYR A 68 2.39 9.22 7.46
C TYR A 68 1.76 8.60 8.71
N ASP A 69 2.44 8.74 9.84
CA ASP A 69 1.91 8.35 11.14
C ASP A 69 1.51 6.87 11.20
N VAL A 70 2.36 6.01 10.63
CA VAL A 70 2.14 4.56 10.62
C VAL A 70 2.76 3.96 11.87
N SER A 71 1.94 3.50 12.81
CA SER A 71 2.39 2.84 14.04
C SER A 71 1.98 1.38 14.10
N THR A 72 0.95 1.00 13.41
CA THR A 72 0.43 -0.37 13.34
C THR A 72 0.56 -0.89 11.92
N ILE A 73 1.04 -2.11 11.74
CA ILE A 73 1.19 -2.71 10.40
C ILE A 73 0.43 -4.03 10.31
N PRO A 74 -0.10 -4.39 9.14
CA PRO A 74 -0.06 -3.59 7.92
C PRO A 74 -0.96 -2.36 7.98
N THR A 75 -0.52 -1.27 7.37
CA THR A 75 -1.36 -0.09 7.13
C THR A 75 -1.35 0.16 5.63
N LEU A 76 -2.53 0.29 5.06
CA LEU A 76 -2.70 0.57 3.64
C LEU A 76 -3.18 2.01 3.49
N LEU A 77 -2.45 2.80 2.73
CA LEU A 77 -2.85 4.19 2.45
C LEU A 77 -3.18 4.32 0.98
N VAL A 78 -4.34 4.88 0.69
CA VAL A 78 -4.70 5.27 -0.68
C VAL A 78 -4.28 6.71 -0.87
N PHE A 79 -3.45 6.96 -1.88
CA PHE A 79 -3.04 8.30 -2.28
C PHE A 79 -3.76 8.66 -3.57
N GLU A 80 -4.32 9.85 -3.62
CA GLU A 80 -4.92 10.39 -4.83
C GLU A 80 -4.34 11.77 -5.10
N ASN A 81 -3.75 11.95 -6.28
CA ASN A 81 -3.05 13.17 -6.66
C ASN A 81 -1.99 13.58 -5.61
N GLY A 82 -1.28 12.57 -5.07
CA GLY A 82 -0.20 12.79 -4.10
C GLY A 82 -0.64 12.97 -2.65
N LEU A 83 -1.94 12.94 -2.36
CA LEU A 83 -2.45 13.16 -1.01
C LEU A 83 -3.10 11.88 -0.46
N PRO A 84 -2.87 11.55 0.83
CA PRO A 84 -3.52 10.39 1.43
C PRO A 84 -5.01 10.68 1.64
N VAL A 85 -5.86 9.82 1.08
CA VAL A 85 -7.32 10.01 1.12
C VAL A 85 -8.04 8.90 1.87
N LYS A 86 -7.37 7.77 2.15
CA LYS A 86 -7.98 6.64 2.88
C LYS A 86 -6.90 5.86 3.60
N ARG A 87 -7.20 5.44 4.83
CA ARG A 87 -6.31 4.60 5.64
C ARG A 87 -7.06 3.35 6.06
N VAL A 88 -6.45 2.19 5.81
CA VAL A 88 -6.99 0.89 6.24
C VAL A 88 -5.93 0.21 7.09
N VAL A 89 -6.23 -0.06 8.36
CA VAL A 89 -5.29 -0.65 9.30
C VAL A 89 -5.63 -2.12 9.53
N GLY A 90 -4.62 -2.98 9.47
CA GLY A 90 -4.75 -4.41 9.73
C GLY A 90 -5.03 -5.22 8.48
N ALA A 91 -4.76 -6.53 8.58
CA ALA A 91 -5.03 -7.48 7.50
C ALA A 91 -6.52 -7.80 7.47
N GLN A 92 -7.13 -7.62 6.33
CA GLN A 92 -8.55 -7.88 6.12
C GLN A 92 -8.73 -8.84 4.94
N PRO A 93 -9.85 -9.59 4.91
CA PRO A 93 -10.12 -10.45 3.77
C PRO A 93 -10.34 -9.65 2.50
N LYS A 94 -10.10 -10.29 1.36
CA LYS A 94 -10.15 -9.64 0.05
C LYS A 94 -11.44 -8.86 -0.19
N HIS A 95 -12.60 -9.44 0.13
CA HIS A 95 -13.88 -8.78 -0.13
C HIS A 95 -14.04 -7.47 0.67
N LYS A 96 -13.47 -7.41 1.86
CA LYS A 96 -13.48 -6.19 2.69
C LYS A 96 -12.54 -5.14 2.13
N LEU A 97 -11.34 -5.56 1.69
CA LEU A 97 -10.38 -4.62 1.09
C LEU A 97 -10.92 -4.02 -0.20
N VAL A 98 -11.54 -4.83 -1.05
CA VAL A 98 -12.16 -4.34 -2.28
C VAL A 98 -13.20 -3.27 -1.96
N LYS A 99 -14.00 -3.52 -0.93
CA LYS A 99 -15.01 -2.55 -0.50
C LYS A 99 -14.37 -1.26 0.04
N GLU A 100 -13.30 -1.40 0.83
CA GLU A 100 -12.59 -0.25 1.40
C GLU A 100 -11.98 0.63 0.30
N PHE A 101 -11.54 0.02 -0.80
CA PHE A 101 -10.92 0.74 -1.92
C PHE A 101 -11.92 1.17 -3.00
N GLU A 102 -13.19 0.95 -2.76
CA GLU A 102 -14.25 1.30 -3.71
C GLU A 102 -14.19 2.78 -4.09
N GLY A 103 -14.22 3.06 -5.38
CA GLY A 103 -14.06 4.42 -5.90
C GLY A 103 -12.64 4.75 -6.34
N TRP A 104 -11.64 3.97 -5.92
CA TRP A 104 -10.24 4.15 -6.35
C TRP A 104 -9.73 2.98 -7.18
N ILE A 105 -10.40 1.83 -7.12
CA ILE A 105 -10.00 0.66 -7.90
C ILE A 105 -11.01 0.31 -8.99
#